data_bbf29795d416af2f9251bbc59066cb05
#
_entry.id   bbf29795d416af2f9251bbc59066cb05
#
_cell.length_a   1.000
_cell.length_b   1.000
_cell.length_c   1.000
_cell.angle_alpha   90.00
_cell.angle_beta   90.00
_cell.angle_gamma   90.00
#
_symmetry.space_group_name_H-M   'P 1'
#
loop_
_entity.id
_entity.type
_entity.pdbx_description
1 polymer ?
#
loop_
_entity_poly.entity_id
_entity_poly.type
_entity_poly.pdbx_seq_one_letter_code
_entity_poly.pdbx_strand_id
1 'polypeptide(L)'
;YFGDYKAGESGGNIDGDGNAEFLTAVIRELLRSTRFVDGMFGEGWQLWIDKITGLSNLTIDKATIRQTLVALELLIETVRSVRGQLVVSAANGKIKTVTKEGNNYRITFEQENTFVAHDLMRCAVFTGAEIRGYWVEVSEGDAEGITVPQREFGGTEPKAGDECVLMGNTENPLRQNLISISATEDGQPRVDILDGVMAKNFNGCLRCRVGNLDGIKDSAFPANNQPHGNGLYGDNVYLKGTFILMTGEDILTKFEITEGKIQSAVEGLRDEVREEQSFFDNTTFTEGMSKWISGYKAAFLTFGGKWILAGNKLLASSEN
;
A
#
# COMPACT_ATOMS: atom_id res chain seq x y z
N TYR A 1 34.05 -18.73 -49.49
CA TYR A 1 32.66 -19.07 -49.81
C TYR A 1 32.48 -20.58 -49.62
N PHE A 2 31.32 -20.97 -49.10
CA PHE A 2 30.93 -22.38 -48.89
C PHE A 2 29.59 -22.62 -49.56
N GLY A 3 29.54 -23.61 -50.46
CA GLY A 3 28.37 -23.89 -51.31
C GLY A 3 28.10 -22.79 -52.34
N ASP A 4 26.92 -22.76 -52.91
CA ASP A 4 26.49 -21.70 -53.84
C ASP A 4 26.08 -20.46 -53.04
N TYR A 5 27.06 -19.64 -52.70
CA TYR A 5 26.86 -18.45 -51.88
C TYR A 5 26.13 -17.35 -52.62
N LYS A 6 25.03 -16.90 -52.07
CA LYS A 6 24.36 -15.63 -52.39
C LYS A 6 24.04 -14.89 -51.07
N ALA A 7 24.52 -13.65 -50.98
CA ALA A 7 24.34 -12.82 -49.78
C ALA A 7 22.86 -12.74 -49.34
N GLY A 8 22.57 -13.08 -48.11
CA GLY A 8 21.22 -13.09 -47.52
C GLY A 8 20.32 -14.25 -48.01
N GLU A 9 20.75 -15.12 -48.94
CA GLU A 9 19.90 -16.15 -49.50
C GLU A 9 20.44 -17.58 -49.27
N SER A 10 21.69 -17.86 -49.62
CA SER A 10 22.21 -19.23 -49.58
C SER A 10 23.71 -19.32 -49.39
N GLY A 11 24.18 -20.52 -48.96
CA GLY A 11 25.60 -20.80 -48.72
C GLY A 11 26.16 -20.15 -47.48
N GLY A 12 27.46 -19.98 -47.43
CA GLY A 12 28.18 -19.29 -46.37
C GLY A 12 29.40 -18.56 -46.88
N ASN A 13 29.81 -17.50 -46.20
CA ASN A 13 30.95 -16.68 -46.54
C ASN A 13 31.74 -16.29 -45.28
N ILE A 14 33.06 -16.23 -45.43
CA ILE A 14 33.98 -15.50 -44.56
C ILE A 14 34.83 -14.65 -45.48
N ASP A 15 34.78 -13.32 -45.28
CA ASP A 15 35.55 -12.38 -46.12
C ASP A 15 36.88 -12.01 -45.50
N GLY A 16 37.70 -11.22 -46.23
CA GLY A 16 38.99 -10.77 -45.77
C GLY A 16 38.95 -9.74 -44.64
N ASP A 17 37.79 -9.12 -44.42
CA ASP A 17 37.55 -8.11 -43.35
C ASP A 17 37.03 -8.75 -42.08
N GLY A 18 36.87 -10.07 -42.08
CA GLY A 18 36.43 -10.85 -40.90
C GLY A 18 34.93 -10.95 -40.71
N ASN A 19 34.12 -10.57 -41.71
CA ASN A 19 32.69 -10.80 -41.70
C ASN A 19 32.37 -12.24 -42.01
N ALA A 20 31.44 -12.83 -41.26
CA ALA A 20 30.98 -14.21 -41.49
C ALA A 20 29.46 -14.24 -41.65
N GLU A 21 28.99 -14.92 -42.73
CA GLU A 21 27.58 -15.12 -42.98
C GLU A 21 27.32 -16.61 -43.15
N PHE A 22 26.38 -17.15 -42.36
CA PHE A 22 25.99 -18.56 -42.37
C PHE A 22 24.47 -18.68 -42.28
N LEU A 23 23.89 -19.63 -42.97
CA LEU A 23 22.47 -19.97 -42.78
C LEU A 23 22.20 -20.53 -41.38
N THR A 24 23.12 -21.38 -40.89
CA THR A 24 23.06 -21.92 -39.51
C THR A 24 24.47 -22.04 -38.97
N ALA A 25 24.62 -21.79 -37.67
CA ALA A 25 25.86 -22.02 -36.94
C ALA A 25 25.58 -22.82 -35.68
N VAL A 26 26.38 -23.86 -35.42
CA VAL A 26 26.36 -24.64 -34.18
C VAL A 26 27.62 -24.34 -33.42
N ILE A 27 27.48 -23.63 -32.31
CA ILE A 27 28.57 -23.30 -31.40
C ILE A 27 28.54 -24.28 -30.22
N ARG A 28 29.58 -25.11 -30.10
CA ARG A 28 29.60 -26.22 -29.13
C ARG A 28 29.88 -25.80 -27.69
N GLU A 29 30.65 -24.77 -27.48
CA GLU A 29 31.10 -24.42 -26.13
C GLU A 29 30.93 -22.92 -25.79
N LEU A 30 31.47 -22.05 -26.66
CA LEU A 30 31.63 -20.62 -26.31
C LEU A 30 31.51 -19.71 -27.53
N LEU A 31 30.71 -18.65 -27.40
CA LEU A 31 30.69 -17.49 -28.28
C LEU A 31 30.81 -16.24 -27.42
N ARG A 32 31.77 -15.34 -27.69
CA ARG A 32 31.98 -14.15 -26.86
C ARG A 32 32.52 -12.96 -27.66
N SER A 33 32.38 -11.77 -27.05
CA SER A 33 33.05 -10.57 -27.54
C SER A 33 34.56 -10.64 -27.33
N THR A 34 35.32 -9.90 -28.14
CA THR A 34 36.79 -9.82 -28.06
C THR A 34 37.27 -9.35 -26.67
N ARG A 35 36.54 -8.41 -26.09
CA ARG A 35 36.75 -7.94 -24.71
C ARG A 35 35.62 -8.47 -23.83
N PHE A 36 35.91 -9.58 -23.16
CA PHE A 36 35.02 -10.14 -22.15
C PHE A 36 35.79 -10.26 -20.85
N VAL A 37 35.27 -9.63 -19.80
CA VAL A 37 35.75 -9.72 -18.43
C VAL A 37 34.60 -10.25 -17.58
N ASP A 38 34.83 -11.35 -16.89
CA ASP A 38 33.81 -11.98 -16.04
C ASP A 38 33.61 -11.21 -14.73
N GLY A 39 32.42 -11.37 -14.12
CA GLY A 39 32.06 -10.82 -12.82
C GLY A 39 31.09 -9.63 -12.88
N MET A 40 30.64 -9.19 -11.70
CA MET A 40 29.62 -8.15 -11.53
C MET A 40 30.00 -6.78 -12.15
N PHE A 41 31.30 -6.50 -12.26
CA PHE A 41 31.87 -5.26 -12.85
C PHE A 41 32.62 -5.57 -14.15
N GLY A 42 32.33 -6.71 -14.76
CA GLY A 42 32.91 -7.12 -16.04
C GLY A 42 32.41 -6.30 -17.21
N GLU A 43 32.92 -6.58 -18.40
CA GLU A 43 32.49 -5.95 -19.64
C GLU A 43 32.36 -6.97 -20.78
N GLY A 44 31.49 -6.67 -21.75
CA GLY A 44 31.27 -7.48 -22.94
C GLY A 44 30.15 -8.49 -22.80
N TRP A 45 30.15 -9.46 -23.71
CA TRP A 45 29.10 -10.49 -23.71
C TRP A 45 29.68 -11.87 -23.98
N GLN A 46 29.04 -12.90 -23.41
CA GLN A 46 29.39 -14.31 -23.57
C GLN A 46 28.15 -15.19 -23.55
N LEU A 47 28.06 -16.11 -24.51
CA LEU A 47 27.15 -17.26 -24.49
C LEU A 47 27.98 -18.51 -24.35
N TRP A 48 27.78 -19.31 -23.31
CA TRP A 48 28.58 -20.49 -23.03
C TRP A 48 27.78 -21.59 -22.32
N ILE A 49 28.29 -22.82 -22.42
CA ILE A 49 27.70 -23.98 -21.75
C ILE A 49 28.58 -24.32 -20.54
N ASP A 50 27.98 -24.35 -19.37
CA ASP A 50 28.62 -24.84 -18.17
C ASP A 50 28.82 -26.36 -18.30
N LYS A 51 30.07 -26.78 -18.26
CA LYS A 51 30.45 -28.20 -18.44
C LYS A 51 30.05 -29.08 -17.25
N ILE A 52 29.81 -28.50 -16.09
CA ILE A 52 29.43 -29.23 -14.88
C ILE A 52 27.90 -29.43 -14.84
N THR A 53 27.14 -28.36 -15.07
CA THR A 53 25.67 -28.39 -14.99
C THR A 53 24.99 -28.68 -16.33
N GLY A 54 25.70 -28.52 -17.45
CA GLY A 54 25.15 -28.63 -18.82
C GLY A 54 24.25 -27.44 -19.19
N LEU A 55 24.13 -26.41 -18.37
CA LEU A 55 23.25 -25.27 -18.60
C LEU A 55 23.91 -24.23 -19.50
N SER A 56 23.09 -23.64 -20.39
CA SER A 56 23.52 -22.50 -21.20
C SER A 56 23.42 -21.22 -20.41
N ASN A 57 24.49 -20.41 -20.43
CA ASN A 57 24.59 -19.13 -19.73
C ASN A 57 24.78 -18.02 -20.74
N LEU A 58 24.06 -16.91 -20.57
CA LEU A 58 24.25 -15.66 -21.29
C LEU A 58 24.64 -14.56 -20.31
N THR A 59 25.84 -14.02 -20.47
CA THR A 59 26.31 -12.84 -19.77
C THR A 59 26.37 -11.68 -20.75
N ILE A 60 25.77 -10.53 -20.43
CA ILE A 60 25.68 -9.38 -21.31
C ILE A 60 25.51 -8.10 -20.51
N ASP A 61 26.18 -7.01 -20.89
CA ASP A 61 26.12 -5.74 -20.17
C ASP A 61 24.74 -5.08 -20.24
N LYS A 62 24.05 -5.18 -21.41
CA LYS A 62 22.73 -4.61 -21.62
C LYS A 62 21.96 -5.42 -22.67
N ALA A 63 20.75 -5.84 -22.32
CA ALA A 63 19.81 -6.45 -23.25
C ALA A 63 18.61 -5.55 -23.49
N THR A 64 18.15 -5.42 -24.74
CA THR A 64 16.90 -4.77 -25.12
C THR A 64 16.00 -5.79 -25.80
N ILE A 65 14.90 -6.15 -25.16
CA ILE A 65 13.91 -7.09 -25.67
C ILE A 65 12.75 -6.27 -26.25
N ARG A 66 12.53 -6.33 -27.56
CA ARG A 66 11.53 -5.49 -28.24
C ARG A 66 10.10 -6.01 -28.17
N GLN A 67 9.90 -7.27 -27.83
CA GLN A 67 8.55 -7.86 -27.71
C GLN A 67 8.38 -8.54 -26.36
N THR A 68 8.65 -9.82 -26.23
CA THR A 68 8.34 -10.56 -25.02
C THR A 68 9.57 -11.29 -24.48
N LEU A 69 9.84 -11.18 -23.19
CA LEU A 69 10.74 -12.06 -22.46
C LEU A 69 9.91 -13.10 -21.70
N VAL A 70 10.07 -14.37 -22.02
CA VAL A 70 9.49 -15.48 -21.26
C VAL A 70 10.58 -16.05 -20.37
N ALA A 71 10.43 -15.93 -19.07
CA ALA A 71 11.33 -16.47 -18.07
C ALA A 71 10.53 -17.36 -17.10
N LEU A 72 11.06 -18.54 -16.77
CA LEU A 72 10.46 -19.41 -15.76
C LEU A 72 10.68 -18.82 -14.36
N GLU A 73 11.85 -18.24 -14.15
CA GLU A 73 12.23 -17.56 -12.91
C GLU A 73 13.00 -16.28 -13.27
N LEU A 74 12.70 -15.19 -12.57
CA LEU A 74 13.41 -13.91 -12.68
C LEU A 74 14.00 -13.54 -11.33
N LEU A 75 15.33 -13.68 -11.18
CA LEU A 75 16.07 -13.20 -10.02
C LEU A 75 16.57 -11.79 -10.29
N ILE A 76 16.17 -10.82 -9.46
CA ILE A 76 16.63 -9.43 -9.53
C ILE A 76 17.45 -9.14 -8.28
N GLU A 77 18.76 -9.05 -8.41
CA GLU A 77 19.67 -8.77 -7.30
C GLU A 77 19.54 -7.34 -6.78
N THR A 78 19.17 -6.39 -7.63
CA THR A 78 19.02 -5.00 -7.24
C THR A 78 17.84 -4.36 -7.96
N VAL A 79 16.80 -3.99 -7.23
CA VAL A 79 15.79 -3.04 -7.69
C VAL A 79 16.29 -1.64 -7.30
N ARG A 80 16.80 -0.89 -8.27
CA ARG A 80 17.12 0.52 -8.05
C ARG A 80 15.83 1.31 -8.15
N SER A 81 15.24 1.67 -7.02
CA SER A 81 14.30 2.77 -7.01
C SER A 81 15.09 4.05 -7.22
N VAL A 82 14.75 4.80 -8.23
CA VAL A 82 15.35 6.11 -8.42
C VAL A 82 14.93 6.96 -7.22
N ARG A 83 15.91 7.27 -6.34
CA ARG A 83 15.78 8.21 -5.23
C ARG A 83 14.92 7.79 -4.04
N GLY A 84 14.89 6.51 -3.72
CA GLY A 84 14.19 6.01 -2.53
C GLY A 84 12.66 6.07 -2.61
N GLN A 85 12.10 6.36 -3.79
CA GLN A 85 10.67 6.28 -4.07
C GLN A 85 10.40 5.40 -5.29
N LEU A 86 9.51 4.42 -5.15
CA LEU A 86 8.97 3.60 -6.22
C LEU A 86 7.47 3.88 -6.32
N VAL A 87 7.02 4.26 -7.50
CA VAL A 87 5.59 4.46 -7.79
C VAL A 87 5.14 3.44 -8.83
N VAL A 88 4.08 2.71 -8.53
CA VAL A 88 3.40 1.81 -9.47
C VAL A 88 2.09 2.49 -9.87
N SER A 89 1.98 2.86 -11.14
CA SER A 89 0.80 3.52 -11.73
C SER A 89 0.65 3.17 -13.21
N ALA A 90 -0.42 3.65 -13.85
CA ALA A 90 -0.76 3.27 -15.22
C ALA A 90 0.15 3.86 -16.31
N ALA A 91 0.97 4.88 -16.00
CA ALA A 91 1.89 5.47 -16.96
C ALA A 91 3.20 5.95 -16.32
N ASN A 92 4.28 5.81 -17.06
CA ASN A 92 5.59 6.38 -16.73
C ASN A 92 6.37 6.66 -18.00
N GLY A 93 7.42 7.47 -17.90
CA GLY A 93 8.27 7.76 -19.05
C GLY A 93 9.51 8.54 -18.67
N LYS A 94 10.61 8.25 -19.38
CA LYS A 94 11.82 9.07 -19.34
C LYS A 94 11.83 9.99 -20.54
N ILE A 95 11.93 11.29 -20.29
CA ILE A 95 11.88 12.32 -21.34
C ILE A 95 13.06 12.15 -22.29
N LYS A 96 12.77 12.05 -23.58
CA LYS A 96 13.75 12.00 -24.67
C LYS A 96 14.02 13.40 -25.23
N THR A 97 12.96 14.14 -25.58
CA THR A 97 13.07 15.51 -26.09
C THR A 97 12.02 16.42 -25.49
N VAL A 98 12.36 17.70 -25.41
CA VAL A 98 11.44 18.77 -25.03
C VAL A 98 11.55 19.85 -26.09
N THR A 99 10.43 20.17 -26.74
CA THR A 99 10.34 21.24 -27.74
C THR A 99 9.34 22.27 -27.27
N LYS A 100 9.73 23.55 -27.33
CA LYS A 100 8.85 24.66 -26.98
C LYS A 100 8.00 25.02 -28.18
N GLU A 101 6.70 24.93 -28.06
CA GLU A 101 5.71 25.26 -29.08
C GLU A 101 4.74 26.32 -28.57
N GLY A 102 5.04 27.59 -28.88
CA GLY A 102 4.27 28.73 -28.35
C GLY A 102 4.30 28.77 -26.82
N ASN A 103 3.13 28.61 -26.18
CA ASN A 103 2.99 28.56 -24.71
C ASN A 103 2.96 27.16 -24.14
N ASN A 104 3.31 26.14 -24.93
CA ASN A 104 3.32 24.74 -24.52
C ASN A 104 4.72 24.14 -24.68
N TYR A 105 4.94 23.03 -23.98
CA TYR A 105 6.03 22.09 -24.26
C TYR A 105 5.46 20.84 -24.93
N ARG A 106 6.05 20.45 -26.07
CA ARG A 106 5.89 19.13 -26.66
C ARG A 106 6.99 18.23 -26.09
N ILE A 107 6.61 17.14 -25.45
CA ILE A 107 7.51 16.23 -24.75
C ILE A 107 7.38 14.84 -25.36
N THR A 108 8.50 14.24 -25.78
CA THR A 108 8.58 12.85 -26.23
C THR A 108 9.34 12.00 -25.21
N PHE A 109 9.12 10.72 -25.18
CA PHE A 109 9.77 9.79 -24.25
C PHE A 109 10.74 8.83 -24.94
N GLU A 110 11.65 8.23 -24.17
CA GLU A 110 12.59 7.21 -24.70
C GLU A 110 11.86 5.93 -25.10
N GLN A 111 10.76 5.61 -24.41
CA GLN A 111 9.83 4.53 -24.72
C GLN A 111 8.55 5.06 -25.37
N GLU A 112 7.67 4.17 -25.80
CA GLU A 112 6.33 4.53 -26.27
C GLU A 112 5.56 5.32 -25.20
N ASN A 113 4.88 6.38 -25.62
CA ASN A 113 4.10 7.20 -24.70
C ASN A 113 2.90 6.44 -24.15
N THR A 114 2.74 6.49 -22.82
CA THR A 114 1.60 5.92 -22.10
C THR A 114 0.74 6.96 -21.38
N PHE A 115 1.16 8.22 -21.41
CA PHE A 115 0.38 9.33 -20.87
C PHE A 115 -0.69 9.80 -21.85
N VAL A 116 -1.82 10.21 -21.30
CA VAL A 116 -2.98 10.73 -22.05
C VAL A 116 -3.40 12.11 -21.52
N ALA A 117 -4.35 12.74 -22.17
CA ALA A 117 -4.94 14.00 -21.69
C ALA A 117 -5.46 13.86 -20.25
N HIS A 118 -5.35 14.96 -19.50
CA HIS A 118 -5.77 15.05 -18.09
C HIS A 118 -4.94 14.23 -17.10
N ASP A 119 -3.88 13.55 -17.54
CA ASP A 119 -2.95 12.89 -16.62
C ASP A 119 -2.18 13.90 -15.77
N LEU A 120 -2.09 13.61 -14.50
CA LEU A 120 -1.27 14.36 -13.54
C LEU A 120 0.12 13.73 -13.48
N MET A 121 1.02 14.22 -14.33
CA MET A 121 2.39 13.73 -14.45
C MET A 121 3.30 14.39 -13.44
N ARG A 122 4.06 13.63 -12.67
CA ARG A 122 5.07 14.12 -11.73
C ARG A 122 6.46 13.68 -12.13
N CYS A 123 7.40 14.61 -12.03
CA CYS A 123 8.84 14.37 -12.05
C CYS A 123 9.44 14.87 -10.74
N ALA A 124 10.38 14.14 -10.17
CA ALA A 124 11.19 14.58 -9.05
C ALA A 124 12.65 14.21 -9.32
N VAL A 125 13.51 15.20 -9.57
CA VAL A 125 14.92 15.01 -9.87
C VAL A 125 15.76 15.54 -8.72
N PHE A 126 16.58 14.67 -8.12
CA PHE A 126 17.57 15.06 -7.12
C PHE A 126 18.91 15.37 -7.79
N THR A 127 19.41 16.56 -7.62
CA THR A 127 20.66 17.04 -8.26
C THR A 127 21.86 17.02 -7.30
N GLY A 128 21.76 16.31 -6.17
CA GLY A 128 22.79 16.25 -5.14
C GLY A 128 22.67 17.34 -4.06
N ALA A 129 22.21 18.53 -4.39
CA ALA A 129 22.02 19.65 -3.47
C ALA A 129 20.55 20.08 -3.35
N GLU A 130 19.75 19.87 -4.39
CA GLU A 130 18.36 20.33 -4.48
C GLU A 130 17.46 19.28 -5.12
N ILE A 131 16.18 19.25 -4.70
CA ILE A 131 15.14 18.49 -5.36
C ILE A 131 14.51 19.40 -6.42
N ARG A 132 14.76 19.11 -7.70
CA ARG A 132 14.07 19.73 -8.81
C ARG A 132 12.89 18.84 -9.21
N GLY A 133 11.71 19.38 -9.21
CA GLY A 133 10.54 18.63 -9.57
C GLY A 133 9.40 19.49 -10.06
N TYR A 134 8.46 18.85 -10.73
CA TYR A 134 7.21 19.45 -11.16
C TYR A 134 6.08 18.42 -11.12
N TRP A 135 4.87 18.92 -10.97
CA TRP A 135 3.65 18.14 -11.03
C TRP A 135 2.70 18.89 -11.97
N VAL A 136 2.49 18.34 -13.15
CA VAL A 136 1.83 19.00 -14.26
C VAL A 136 0.61 18.22 -14.73
N GLU A 137 -0.37 18.91 -15.29
CA GLU A 137 -1.48 18.30 -16.01
C GLU A 137 -1.17 18.27 -17.50
N VAL A 138 -1.32 17.09 -18.10
CA VAL A 138 -1.16 16.86 -19.54
C VAL A 138 -2.38 17.39 -20.25
N SER A 139 -2.21 18.29 -21.21
CA SER A 139 -3.34 18.80 -22.01
C SER A 139 -3.74 17.85 -23.13
N GLU A 140 -2.75 17.20 -23.77
CA GLU A 140 -2.96 16.27 -24.89
C GLU A 140 -1.89 15.20 -24.87
N GLY A 141 -2.24 13.97 -25.27
CA GLY A 141 -1.32 12.85 -25.43
C GLY A 141 -1.66 12.02 -26.65
N ASP A 142 -0.63 11.61 -27.40
CA ASP A 142 -0.70 10.73 -28.54
C ASP A 142 0.43 9.68 -28.50
N ALA A 143 0.55 8.82 -29.52
CA ALA A 143 1.57 7.78 -29.55
C ALA A 143 3.01 8.30 -29.51
N GLU A 144 3.25 9.54 -29.96
CA GLU A 144 4.60 10.13 -30.04
C GLU A 144 4.99 10.86 -28.76
N GLY A 145 4.02 11.37 -27.97
CA GLY A 145 4.32 12.11 -26.75
C GLY A 145 3.15 12.88 -26.21
N ILE A 146 3.45 13.90 -25.42
CA ILE A 146 2.45 14.74 -24.73
C ILE A 146 2.68 16.21 -24.98
N THR A 147 1.60 16.99 -24.84
CA THR A 147 1.62 18.45 -24.80
C THR A 147 1.26 18.93 -23.41
N VAL A 148 2.06 19.81 -22.83
CA VAL A 148 1.83 20.38 -21.51
C VAL A 148 2.00 21.90 -21.54
N PRO A 149 1.05 22.70 -21.03
CA PRO A 149 1.20 24.14 -20.95
C PRO A 149 2.38 24.56 -20.06
N GLN A 150 3.15 25.56 -20.47
CA GLN A 150 4.32 26.05 -19.73
C GLN A 150 3.98 26.50 -18.31
N ARG A 151 2.80 27.08 -18.11
CA ARG A 151 2.31 27.52 -16.79
C ARG A 151 2.23 26.39 -15.77
N GLU A 152 2.06 25.15 -16.22
CA GLU A 152 1.96 23.96 -15.36
C GLU A 152 3.24 23.67 -14.60
N PHE A 153 4.38 24.06 -15.16
CA PHE A 153 5.70 23.76 -14.61
C PHE A 153 6.15 24.72 -13.49
N GLY A 154 5.39 25.80 -13.22
CA GLY A 154 5.69 26.70 -12.10
C GLY A 154 7.12 27.30 -12.14
N GLY A 155 7.70 27.47 -13.33
CA GLY A 155 9.04 27.99 -13.51
C GLY A 155 10.15 26.90 -13.57
N THR A 156 9.83 25.64 -13.34
CA THR A 156 10.78 24.52 -13.51
C THR A 156 10.63 23.96 -14.92
N GLU A 157 11.61 24.18 -15.79
CA GLU A 157 11.55 23.65 -17.15
C GLU A 157 11.79 22.14 -17.20
N PRO A 158 11.01 21.37 -17.99
CA PRO A 158 11.27 19.95 -18.24
C PRO A 158 12.56 19.78 -19.05
N LYS A 159 13.27 18.67 -18.86
CA LYS A 159 14.52 18.38 -19.56
C LYS A 159 14.57 16.93 -20.01
N ALA A 160 15.35 16.68 -21.08
CA ALA A 160 15.69 15.32 -21.46
C ALA A 160 16.37 14.58 -20.29
N GLY A 161 15.99 13.32 -20.09
CA GLY A 161 16.44 12.51 -18.97
C GLY A 161 15.60 12.62 -17.69
N ASP A 162 14.60 13.53 -17.62
CA ASP A 162 13.65 13.57 -16.51
C ASP A 162 12.79 12.31 -16.50
N GLU A 163 12.70 11.65 -15.34
CA GLU A 163 11.87 10.48 -15.15
C GLU A 163 10.52 10.91 -14.59
N CYS A 164 9.47 10.60 -15.33
CA CYS A 164 8.10 11.01 -15.06
C CYS A 164 7.23 9.81 -14.76
N VAL A 165 6.27 10.00 -13.86
CA VAL A 165 5.32 8.98 -13.44
C VAL A 165 3.92 9.59 -13.33
N LEU A 166 2.90 8.80 -13.64
CA LEU A 166 1.51 9.16 -13.43
C LEU A 166 1.18 9.13 -11.95
N MET A 167 0.61 10.23 -11.44
CA MET A 167 0.13 10.31 -10.06
C MET A 167 -1.39 10.32 -9.96
N GLY A 168 -2.10 10.55 -11.05
CA GLY A 168 -3.56 10.62 -11.10
C GLY A 168 -4.03 11.18 -12.42
N ASN A 169 -5.36 11.41 -12.53
CA ASN A 169 -5.98 12.00 -13.71
C ASN A 169 -7.19 12.83 -13.28
N THR A 170 -7.40 14.00 -13.86
CA THR A 170 -8.48 14.89 -13.43
C THR A 170 -9.86 14.42 -13.86
N GLU A 171 -9.97 13.51 -14.85
CA GLU A 171 -11.25 13.07 -15.42
C GLU A 171 -11.46 11.55 -15.39
N ASN A 172 -10.41 10.74 -15.65
CA ASN A 172 -10.54 9.29 -15.82
C ASN A 172 -10.26 8.51 -14.50
N PRO A 173 -11.30 7.94 -13.84
CA PRO A 173 -11.15 7.21 -12.59
C PRO A 173 -10.18 6.01 -12.66
N LEU A 174 -10.06 5.36 -13.83
CA LEU A 174 -9.15 4.22 -14.01
C LEU A 174 -7.66 4.61 -13.96
N ARG A 175 -7.37 5.91 -13.98
CA ARG A 175 -6.01 6.46 -13.95
C ARG A 175 -5.74 7.31 -12.70
N GLN A 176 -6.61 7.22 -11.69
CA GLN A 176 -6.52 7.99 -10.43
C GLN A 176 -5.86 7.20 -9.30
N ASN A 177 -5.35 5.99 -9.58
CA ASN A 177 -4.91 5.04 -8.59
C ASN A 177 -3.40 4.81 -8.69
N LEU A 178 -2.73 4.69 -7.54
CA LEU A 178 -1.32 4.35 -7.50
C LEU A 178 -0.90 3.69 -6.18
N ILE A 179 0.23 2.97 -6.22
CA ILE A 179 0.95 2.50 -5.03
C ILE A 179 2.28 3.24 -4.98
N SER A 180 2.57 3.85 -3.84
CA SER A 180 3.83 4.55 -3.59
C SER A 180 4.59 3.89 -2.45
N ILE A 181 5.83 3.50 -2.71
CA ILE A 181 6.77 3.01 -1.70
C ILE A 181 7.83 4.09 -1.55
N SER A 182 8.00 4.64 -0.36
CA SER A 182 8.89 5.77 -0.15
C SER A 182 9.76 5.58 1.10
N ALA A 183 11.03 5.95 0.97
CA ALA A 183 12.04 5.92 2.03
C ALA A 183 12.78 7.26 2.20
N THR A 184 12.36 8.33 1.53
CA THR A 184 13.09 9.61 1.46
C THR A 184 12.25 10.86 1.65
N GLU A 185 10.92 10.76 1.65
CA GLU A 185 10.04 11.90 1.95
C GLU A 185 9.79 12.01 3.47
N ASP A 186 9.31 13.14 3.95
CA ASP A 186 8.91 13.31 5.35
C ASP A 186 7.91 12.25 5.79
N GLY A 187 8.07 11.71 6.99
CA GLY A 187 7.26 10.62 7.52
C GLY A 187 7.62 9.24 6.92
N GLN A 188 8.89 8.98 6.70
CA GLN A 188 9.42 7.75 6.13
C GLN A 188 9.84 6.70 7.17
N PRO A 189 9.95 5.39 6.82
CA PRO A 189 9.53 4.74 5.56
C PRO A 189 8.04 4.39 5.53
N ARG A 190 7.45 4.31 4.33
CA ARG A 190 6.03 3.93 4.18
C ARG A 190 5.67 3.35 2.81
N VAL A 191 4.57 2.62 2.79
CA VAL A 191 3.87 2.18 1.58
C VAL A 191 2.46 2.79 1.62
N ASP A 192 2.11 3.55 0.60
CA ASP A 192 0.81 4.20 0.45
C ASP A 192 0.03 3.58 -0.73
N ILE A 193 -1.23 3.27 -0.51
CA ILE A 193 -2.21 2.95 -1.55
C ILE A 193 -3.15 4.14 -1.66
N LEU A 194 -3.16 4.76 -2.82
CA LEU A 194 -3.90 5.97 -3.12
C LEU A 194 -4.94 5.70 -4.21
N ASP A 195 -6.13 6.24 -4.03
CA ASP A 195 -7.25 6.12 -4.96
C ASP A 195 -8.03 7.43 -5.02
N GLY A 196 -8.45 7.81 -6.24
CA GLY A 196 -9.20 9.03 -6.48
C GLY A 196 -8.32 10.28 -6.56
N VAL A 197 -7.09 10.18 -7.06
CA VAL A 197 -6.19 11.33 -7.24
C VAL A 197 -6.63 12.14 -8.46
N MET A 198 -7.42 13.16 -8.23
CA MET A 198 -7.99 14.07 -9.25
C MET A 198 -7.32 15.46 -9.26
N ALA A 199 -6.37 15.71 -8.38
CA ALA A 199 -5.70 17.00 -8.25
C ALA A 199 -4.23 16.80 -7.87
N LYS A 200 -3.43 17.87 -7.96
CA LYS A 200 -2.00 17.86 -7.60
C LYS A 200 -1.77 17.83 -6.08
N ASN A 201 -2.50 16.99 -5.40
CA ASN A 201 -2.37 16.67 -3.97
C ASN A 201 -3.00 15.31 -3.70
N PHE A 202 -2.77 14.77 -2.50
CA PHE A 202 -3.30 13.47 -2.05
C PHE A 202 -4.37 13.60 -0.96
N ASN A 203 -4.96 14.78 -0.79
CA ASN A 203 -5.98 15.00 0.24
C ASN A 203 -7.19 14.09 0.02
N GLY A 204 -7.52 13.27 1.00
CA GLY A 204 -8.63 12.32 0.92
C GLY A 204 -8.43 11.13 -0.03
N CYS A 205 -7.23 10.96 -0.60
CA CYS A 205 -6.94 9.87 -1.53
C CYS A 205 -6.28 8.65 -0.88
N LEU A 206 -5.76 8.78 0.33
CA LEU A 206 -5.11 7.70 1.05
C LEU A 206 -6.14 6.65 1.49
N ARG A 207 -6.01 5.41 1.01
CA ARG A 207 -6.86 4.26 1.37
C ARG A 207 -6.19 3.31 2.33
N CYS A 208 -4.87 3.17 2.22
CA CYS A 208 -4.09 2.32 3.13
C CYS A 208 -2.66 2.85 3.22
N ARG A 209 -2.10 2.80 4.42
CA ARG A 209 -0.68 3.05 4.68
C ARG A 209 -0.11 1.99 5.60
N VAL A 210 1.06 1.49 5.24
CA VAL A 210 1.89 0.64 6.10
C VAL A 210 3.23 1.35 6.30
N GLY A 211 3.65 1.52 7.55
CA GLY A 211 4.88 2.22 7.93
C GLY A 211 4.61 3.42 8.82
N ASN A 212 5.31 4.52 8.62
CA ASN A 212 5.12 5.73 9.40
C ASN A 212 3.77 6.40 9.08
N LEU A 213 2.94 6.57 10.10
CA LEU A 213 1.60 7.14 10.02
C LEU A 213 1.57 8.65 10.31
N ASP A 214 2.71 9.24 10.68
CA ASP A 214 2.77 10.66 11.00
C ASP A 214 2.28 11.53 9.84
N GLY A 215 1.53 12.58 10.18
CA GLY A 215 0.96 13.49 9.20
C GLY A 215 -0.38 13.06 8.58
N ILE A 216 -0.88 11.86 8.87
CA ILE A 216 -2.26 11.48 8.52
C ILE A 216 -3.21 12.32 9.36
N LYS A 217 -4.18 12.96 8.68
CA LYS A 217 -5.28 13.68 9.31
C LYS A 217 -6.59 13.08 8.83
N ASP A 218 -7.30 12.45 9.74
CA ASP A 218 -8.59 11.82 9.47
C ASP A 218 -9.60 12.22 10.54
N SER A 219 -10.73 12.77 10.10
CA SER A 219 -11.80 13.24 10.97
C SER A 219 -12.53 12.12 11.72
N ALA A 220 -12.34 10.86 11.34
CA ALA A 220 -12.84 9.71 12.08
C ALA A 220 -12.14 9.53 13.43
N PHE A 221 -10.91 10.07 13.58
CA PHE A 221 -10.15 10.01 14.81
C PHE A 221 -10.22 11.36 15.57
N PRO A 222 -10.22 11.33 16.91
CA PRO A 222 -10.14 12.56 17.71
C PRO A 222 -8.88 13.39 17.37
N ALA A 223 -8.99 14.71 17.41
CA ALA A 223 -7.89 15.61 17.05
C ALA A 223 -6.58 15.38 17.84
N ASN A 224 -6.70 14.92 19.08
CA ASN A 224 -5.58 14.59 19.98
C ASN A 224 -5.11 13.13 19.88
N ASN A 225 -5.71 12.32 19.01
CA ASN A 225 -5.37 10.92 18.82
C ASN A 225 -5.41 10.54 17.34
N GLN A 226 -4.75 11.33 16.51
CA GLN A 226 -4.58 11.03 15.08
C GLN A 226 -3.60 9.87 14.89
N PRO A 227 -3.68 9.12 13.76
CA PRO A 227 -2.71 8.08 13.44
C PRO A 227 -1.27 8.61 13.50
N HIS A 228 -0.39 7.93 14.22
CA HIS A 228 1.01 8.33 14.43
C HIS A 228 1.92 7.13 14.66
N GLY A 229 3.24 7.35 14.53
CA GLY A 229 4.25 6.30 14.67
C GLY A 229 4.19 5.28 13.54
N ASN A 230 4.80 4.11 13.74
CA ASN A 230 4.81 3.05 12.74
C ASN A 230 3.63 2.09 12.94
N GLY A 231 2.84 1.86 11.89
CA GLY A 231 1.65 1.04 11.98
C GLY A 231 0.99 0.74 10.65
N LEU A 232 -0.27 0.32 10.74
CA LEU A 232 -1.19 0.12 9.62
C LEU A 232 -2.37 1.08 9.77
N TYR A 233 -2.64 1.84 8.72
CA TYR A 233 -3.83 2.66 8.56
C TYR A 233 -4.58 2.20 7.31
N GLY A 234 -5.90 2.18 7.35
CA GLY A 234 -6.74 1.82 6.20
C GLY A 234 -8.22 2.04 6.47
N ASP A 235 -9.00 2.25 5.41
CA ASP A 235 -10.46 2.47 5.49
C ASP A 235 -11.19 1.25 6.05
N ASN A 236 -10.73 0.03 5.68
CA ASN A 236 -11.28 -1.23 6.18
C ASN A 236 -10.15 -2.24 6.39
N VAL A 237 -10.22 -2.99 7.48
CA VAL A 237 -9.26 -4.06 7.79
C VAL A 237 -10.00 -5.34 8.08
N TYR A 238 -9.84 -6.36 7.22
CA TYR A 238 -10.37 -7.71 7.41
C TYR A 238 -9.22 -8.64 7.78
N LEU A 239 -9.19 -9.06 9.04
CA LEU A 239 -8.16 -9.97 9.56
C LEU A 239 -8.76 -11.36 9.77
N LYS A 240 -8.03 -12.39 9.30
CA LYS A 240 -8.36 -13.79 9.54
C LYS A 240 -7.19 -14.47 10.25
N GLY A 241 -7.40 -14.92 11.47
CA GLY A 241 -6.36 -15.53 12.30
C GLY A 241 -6.37 -14.98 13.72
N THR A 242 -5.25 -15.11 14.41
CA THR A 242 -5.07 -14.63 15.78
C THR A 242 -4.48 -13.25 15.78
N PHE A 243 -5.06 -12.34 16.54
CA PHE A 243 -4.54 -11.02 16.80
C PHE A 243 -4.01 -10.95 18.25
N ILE A 244 -2.68 -10.90 18.40
CA ILE A 244 -2.03 -10.90 19.71
C ILE A 244 -1.69 -9.48 20.12
N LEU A 245 -2.12 -9.06 21.30
CA LEU A 245 -1.77 -7.79 21.90
C LEU A 245 -0.33 -7.81 22.44
N MET A 246 0.27 -6.61 22.64
CA MET A 246 1.62 -6.47 23.22
C MET A 246 1.75 -7.15 24.59
N THR A 247 0.65 -7.33 25.32
CA THR A 247 0.59 -8.10 26.58
C THR A 247 0.70 -9.60 26.41
N GLY A 248 0.76 -10.11 25.15
CA GLY A 248 0.71 -11.55 24.84
C GLY A 248 -0.68 -12.17 24.87
N GLU A 249 -1.71 -11.39 25.16
CA GLU A 249 -3.11 -11.84 25.16
C GLU A 249 -3.72 -11.74 23.77
N ASP A 250 -4.52 -12.73 23.41
CA ASP A 250 -5.37 -12.68 22.21
C ASP A 250 -6.46 -11.62 22.39
N ILE A 251 -6.73 -10.84 21.36
CA ILE A 251 -7.73 -9.76 21.41
C ILE A 251 -9.15 -10.30 21.66
N LEU A 252 -9.49 -11.47 21.10
CA LEU A 252 -10.78 -12.11 21.35
C LEU A 252 -10.94 -12.49 22.81
N THR A 253 -9.92 -13.13 23.39
CA THR A 253 -9.90 -13.46 24.82
C THR A 253 -10.03 -12.20 25.69
N LYS A 254 -9.39 -11.09 25.28
CA LYS A 254 -9.50 -9.81 26.00
C LYS A 254 -10.90 -9.22 25.93
N PHE A 255 -11.57 -9.26 24.81
CA PHE A 255 -12.95 -8.80 24.67
C PHE A 255 -13.91 -9.71 25.42
N GLU A 256 -13.77 -11.03 25.34
CA GLU A 256 -14.58 -11.98 26.11
C GLU A 256 -14.46 -11.74 27.63
N ILE A 257 -13.25 -11.57 28.16
CA ILE A 257 -13.03 -11.26 29.57
C ILE A 257 -13.64 -9.91 29.94
N THR A 258 -13.51 -8.90 29.08
CA THR A 258 -14.05 -7.56 29.35
C THR A 258 -15.58 -7.56 29.29
N GLU A 259 -16.15 -8.24 28.30
CA GLU A 259 -17.58 -8.40 28.17
C GLU A 259 -18.17 -9.23 29.33
N GLY A 260 -17.51 -10.32 29.74
CA GLY A 260 -17.86 -11.10 30.92
C GLY A 260 -17.82 -10.29 32.20
N LYS A 261 -16.86 -9.38 32.39
CA LYS A 261 -16.81 -8.46 33.54
C LYS A 261 -17.94 -7.44 33.51
N ILE A 262 -18.27 -6.91 32.35
CA ILE A 262 -19.41 -5.99 32.18
C ILE A 262 -20.72 -6.74 32.45
N GLN A 263 -20.85 -7.95 31.96
CA GLN A 263 -22.03 -8.79 32.18
C GLN A 263 -22.20 -9.14 33.64
N SER A 264 -21.14 -9.54 34.35
CA SER A 264 -21.14 -9.77 35.77
C SER A 264 -21.51 -8.54 36.60
N ALA A 265 -21.03 -7.36 36.21
CA ALA A 265 -21.39 -6.11 36.84
C ALA A 265 -22.86 -5.73 36.62
N VAL A 266 -23.37 -5.95 35.42
CA VAL A 266 -24.80 -5.74 35.09
C VAL A 266 -25.71 -6.75 35.83
N GLU A 267 -25.29 -8.00 35.93
CA GLU A 267 -26.00 -9.02 36.69
C GLU A 267 -25.99 -8.70 38.19
N GLY A 268 -24.88 -8.27 38.74
CA GLY A 268 -24.79 -7.78 40.12
C GLY A 268 -25.73 -6.60 40.41
N LEU A 269 -25.76 -5.61 39.52
CA LEU A 269 -26.71 -4.47 39.63
C LEU A 269 -28.19 -4.97 39.47
N ARG A 270 -28.47 -5.93 38.63
CA ARG A 270 -29.80 -6.54 38.50
C ARG A 270 -30.21 -7.26 39.76
N ASP A 271 -29.31 -7.95 40.41
CA ASP A 271 -29.60 -8.67 41.64
C ASP A 271 -29.85 -7.68 42.81
N GLU A 272 -29.07 -6.60 42.92
CA GLU A 272 -29.35 -5.52 43.84
C GLU A 272 -30.73 -4.89 43.58
N VAL A 273 -31.03 -4.53 42.31
CA VAL A 273 -32.36 -3.99 41.97
C VAL A 273 -33.48 -5.00 42.18
N ARG A 274 -33.24 -6.29 41.94
CA ARG A 274 -34.22 -7.33 42.26
C ARG A 274 -34.46 -7.52 43.73
N GLU A 275 -33.45 -7.37 44.57
CA GLU A 275 -33.63 -7.40 46.02
C GLU A 275 -34.49 -6.21 46.46
N GLU A 276 -34.22 -5.00 45.96
CA GLU A 276 -35.06 -3.84 46.19
C GLU A 276 -36.48 -4.01 45.58
N GLN A 277 -36.60 -4.55 44.39
CA GLN A 277 -37.88 -4.82 43.74
C GLN A 277 -38.68 -5.92 44.46
N SER A 278 -38.02 -6.93 45.05
CA SER A 278 -38.73 -7.94 45.83
C SER A 278 -39.38 -7.31 47.07
N PHE A 279 -38.82 -6.24 47.57
CA PHE A 279 -39.44 -5.42 48.62
C PHE A 279 -40.75 -4.78 48.17
N PHE A 280 -40.83 -4.32 46.94
CA PHE A 280 -42.03 -3.73 46.36
C PHE A 280 -42.95 -4.75 45.67
N ASP A 281 -42.38 -5.81 45.06
CA ASP A 281 -43.15 -6.82 44.35
C ASP A 281 -44.06 -7.68 45.28
N ASN A 282 -43.65 -7.86 46.55
CA ASN A 282 -44.49 -8.54 47.51
C ASN A 282 -45.44 -7.57 48.28
N THR A 283 -45.92 -6.55 47.58
CA THR A 283 -46.85 -5.56 48.18
C THR A 283 -48.20 -6.18 48.55
N THR A 284 -48.54 -7.31 47.97
CA THR A 284 -49.74 -8.08 48.28
C THR A 284 -49.51 -9.11 49.41
N PHE A 285 -48.27 -9.31 49.85
CA PHE A 285 -47.87 -10.25 50.91
C PHE A 285 -48.38 -11.70 50.68
N THR A 286 -48.56 -12.10 49.43
CA THR A 286 -49.07 -13.42 49.09
C THR A 286 -48.12 -14.56 49.48
N GLU A 287 -46.82 -14.29 49.53
CA GLU A 287 -45.77 -15.24 49.92
C GLU A 287 -45.42 -15.21 51.42
N GLY A 288 -46.16 -14.43 52.21
CA GLY A 288 -45.90 -14.27 53.64
C GLY A 288 -44.73 -13.36 53.97
N MET A 289 -44.34 -13.29 55.23
CA MET A 289 -43.35 -12.37 55.78
C MET A 289 -41.91 -12.83 55.57
N SER A 290 -41.65 -14.05 55.22
CA SER A 290 -40.29 -14.64 55.16
C SER A 290 -39.35 -13.92 54.18
N LYS A 291 -39.86 -13.56 52.99
CA LYS A 291 -39.12 -12.83 51.99
C LYS A 291 -38.73 -11.40 52.40
N TRP A 292 -39.57 -10.75 53.15
CA TRP A 292 -39.35 -9.43 53.67
C TRP A 292 -38.31 -9.36 54.80
N ILE A 293 -38.33 -10.38 55.67
CA ILE A 293 -37.47 -10.45 56.84
C ILE A 293 -36.04 -10.83 56.51
N SER A 294 -35.83 -11.65 55.45
CA SER A 294 -34.46 -12.11 55.13
C SER A 294 -33.56 -11.04 54.59
N GLY A 295 -34.07 -10.11 53.76
CA GLY A 295 -33.28 -9.02 53.16
C GLY A 295 -33.15 -7.77 54.06
N TYR A 296 -34.22 -7.44 54.76
CA TYR A 296 -34.34 -6.16 55.50
C TYR A 296 -34.42 -6.33 57.01
N LYS A 297 -33.93 -7.40 57.56
CA LYS A 297 -33.92 -7.70 58.98
C LYS A 297 -33.29 -6.57 59.82
N ALA A 298 -32.27 -5.90 59.29
CA ALA A 298 -31.62 -4.80 59.97
C ALA A 298 -32.51 -3.54 60.08
N ALA A 299 -33.27 -3.23 59.02
CA ALA A 299 -34.21 -2.10 59.05
C ALA A 299 -35.38 -2.34 59.99
N PHE A 300 -35.92 -3.54 60.02
CA PHE A 300 -36.97 -3.92 60.96
C PHE A 300 -36.54 -3.80 62.42
N LEU A 301 -35.33 -4.24 62.71
CA LEU A 301 -34.79 -4.13 64.08
C LEU A 301 -34.48 -2.69 64.51
N THR A 302 -34.24 -1.78 63.59
CA THR A 302 -33.90 -0.36 63.89
C THR A 302 -35.12 0.45 64.31
N PHE A 303 -36.32 0.10 63.84
CA PHE A 303 -37.55 0.82 64.14
C PHE A 303 -38.34 0.28 65.35
N GLY A 304 -37.91 -0.80 65.93
CA GLY A 304 -38.47 -1.34 67.17
C GLY A 304 -39.99 -1.64 67.15
N GLY A 305 -40.53 -1.85 65.95
CA GLY A 305 -41.96 -2.12 65.78
C GLY A 305 -42.24 -3.59 65.37
N LYS A 306 -43.49 -3.98 65.46
CA LYS A 306 -44.00 -5.27 65.03
C LYS A 306 -44.80 -5.14 63.74
N TRP A 307 -44.43 -5.93 62.72
CA TRP A 307 -45.18 -5.99 61.48
C TRP A 307 -46.20 -7.11 61.51
N ILE A 308 -47.44 -6.78 61.21
CA ILE A 308 -48.53 -7.74 61.20
C ILE A 308 -49.10 -7.85 59.79
N LEU A 309 -49.23 -9.06 59.28
CA LEU A 309 -49.91 -9.30 58.05
C LEU A 309 -51.44 -9.27 58.30
N ALA A 310 -52.11 -8.28 57.74
CA ALA A 310 -53.55 -8.16 57.80
C ALA A 310 -54.14 -8.23 56.40
N GLY A 311 -54.61 -9.40 56.00
CA GLY A 311 -55.00 -9.69 54.62
C GLY A 311 -53.75 -9.70 53.74
N ASN A 312 -53.74 -8.92 52.69
CA ASN A 312 -52.60 -8.78 51.77
C ASN A 312 -51.80 -7.44 52.02
N LYS A 313 -51.87 -6.90 53.19
CA LYS A 313 -51.17 -5.65 53.57
C LYS A 313 -50.32 -5.86 54.79
N LEU A 314 -49.12 -5.32 54.78
CA LEU A 314 -48.26 -5.26 55.95
C LEU A 314 -48.58 -3.97 56.74
N LEU A 315 -48.89 -4.13 57.99
CA LEU A 315 -49.19 -3.02 58.89
C LEU A 315 -48.13 -2.98 59.99
N ALA A 316 -47.56 -1.81 60.21
CA ALA A 316 -46.72 -1.58 61.35
C ALA A 316 -47.60 -1.36 62.60
N SER A 317 -47.37 -2.12 63.66
CA SER A 317 -47.98 -1.88 64.96
C SER A 317 -46.92 -1.43 65.95
N SER A 318 -47.18 -0.35 66.69
CA SER A 318 -46.38 0.02 67.85
C SER A 318 -46.87 -0.82 69.05
N GLU A 319 -45.96 -1.50 69.74
CA GLU A 319 -46.28 -2.00 71.09
C GLU A 319 -46.19 -0.78 72.04
N ASN A 320 -47.29 -0.55 72.74
CA ASN A 320 -47.28 0.35 73.87
C ASN A 320 -46.60 -0.32 75.05
#